data_a97b38f7ca652e0be0829da651ec92fd
#
_entry.id   a97b38f7ca652e0be0829da651ec92fd
#
_cell.length_a   1.000
_cell.length_b   1.000
_cell.length_c   1.000
_cell.angle_alpha   90.00
_cell.angle_beta   90.00
_cell.angle_gamma   90.00
#
_symmetry.space_group_name_H-M   'P 1'
#
loop_
_entity.id
_entity.type
_entity.pdbx_description
1 polymer ?
#
loop_
_entity_poly.entity_id
_entity_poly.type
_entity_poly.pdbx_seq_one_letter_code
_entity_poly.pdbx_strand_id
1 'polypeptide(L)'
;MWALPFGRKKRNYMTRLFIAILISVCCFSAAHAQIVDVEQSEKFNTDSVLRDFDDRPFFGIYKDNYFVGGTSIGTKPTSHNSDVKFQVSISQRLTRSVLPFNTYAFLFYSQKCMWNVFEKSLPMRDFNFNPGLGFTKLLISKNRLVGKLTLMIEHESNGRDKMYDRSWNKLSFAGNIYLTPNVMIHGKYWLTYIDSKQNKDILRYNGIYQTGIQVLSPNQRWVFSATFVKRKGWNLNGNTIVDIGWRIRKKDNQFLMLHYYNGYGENLLDYNKFHSRLRIGLLIKPRFFSDF
;
A
#
# COMPACT_ATOMS: atom_id res chain seq x y z
N MET A 1 37.54 39.61 -0.42
CA MET A 1 37.15 38.60 0.56
C MET A 1 36.07 37.73 -0.08
N TRP A 2 36.43 36.55 -0.54
CA TRP A 2 35.61 35.67 -1.43
C TRP A 2 34.85 34.68 -0.57
N ALA A 3 33.52 34.64 -0.66
CA ALA A 3 32.69 33.59 -0.07
C ALA A 3 32.28 32.59 -1.17
N LEU A 4 32.67 31.35 -1.03
CA LEU A 4 32.33 30.23 -1.90
C LEU A 4 30.94 29.69 -1.57
N PRO A 5 30.09 29.32 -2.57
CA PRO A 5 28.81 28.68 -2.31
C PRO A 5 28.98 27.15 -2.22
N PHE A 6 29.00 26.61 -1.02
CA PHE A 6 28.83 25.19 -0.79
C PHE A 6 27.35 24.88 -0.57
N GLY A 7 26.73 24.03 -1.40
CA GLY A 7 25.42 23.51 -1.01
C GLY A 7 24.53 22.85 -2.05
N ARG A 8 24.93 22.62 -3.31
CA ARG A 8 23.99 22.04 -4.32
C ARG A 8 24.30 20.65 -4.88
N LYS A 9 25.42 20.02 -4.57
CA LYS A 9 25.83 18.75 -5.21
C LYS A 9 25.36 17.44 -4.53
N LYS A 10 25.00 17.45 -3.24
CA LYS A 10 24.64 16.20 -2.52
C LYS A 10 23.23 15.66 -2.83
N ARG A 11 22.33 16.52 -3.32
CA ARG A 11 20.91 16.13 -3.55
C ARG A 11 20.71 15.25 -4.80
N ASN A 12 21.58 15.33 -5.79
CA ASN A 12 21.45 14.60 -7.05
C ASN A 12 22.01 13.16 -7.01
N TYR A 13 22.89 12.83 -6.07
CA TYR A 13 23.47 11.49 -5.97
C TYR A 13 22.50 10.44 -5.42
N MET A 14 21.73 10.79 -4.41
CA MET A 14 20.71 9.89 -3.83
C MET A 14 19.62 9.53 -4.84
N THR A 15 19.15 10.49 -5.61
CA THR A 15 18.13 10.25 -6.64
C THR A 15 18.66 9.38 -7.78
N ARG A 16 19.90 9.59 -8.18
CA ARG A 16 20.57 8.77 -9.22
C ARG A 16 20.85 7.36 -8.74
N LEU A 17 21.24 7.19 -7.47
CA LEU A 17 21.44 5.88 -6.85
C LEU A 17 20.13 5.09 -6.76
N PHE A 18 19.04 5.76 -6.40
CA PHE A 18 17.72 5.14 -6.33
C PHE A 18 17.20 4.69 -7.70
N ILE A 19 17.40 5.51 -8.74
CA ILE A 19 17.05 5.17 -10.13
C ILE A 19 17.93 4.02 -10.64
N ALA A 20 19.23 4.02 -10.34
CA ALA A 20 20.13 2.95 -10.73
C ALA A 20 19.81 1.60 -10.07
N ILE A 21 19.40 1.61 -8.80
CA ILE A 21 18.93 0.41 -8.09
C ILE A 21 17.62 -0.09 -8.69
N LEU A 22 16.67 0.80 -9.01
CA LEU A 22 15.41 0.43 -9.64
C LEU A 22 15.62 -0.20 -11.03
N ILE A 23 16.52 0.36 -11.84
CA ILE A 23 16.89 -0.15 -13.18
C ILE A 23 17.63 -1.49 -13.04
N SER A 24 18.52 -1.64 -12.07
CA SER A 24 19.25 -2.88 -11.80
C SER A 24 18.31 -4.03 -11.41
N VAL A 25 17.30 -3.77 -10.55
CA VAL A 25 16.29 -4.77 -10.16
C VAL A 25 15.43 -5.17 -11.36
N CYS A 26 15.09 -4.23 -12.26
CA CYS A 26 14.35 -4.54 -13.49
C CYS A 26 15.18 -5.35 -14.49
N CYS A 27 16.50 -5.11 -14.61
CA CYS A 27 17.37 -5.84 -15.52
C CYS A 27 17.66 -7.28 -15.07
N PHE A 28 17.68 -7.55 -13.75
CA PHE A 28 17.84 -8.92 -13.24
C PHE A 28 16.63 -9.83 -13.49
N SER A 29 15.45 -9.26 -13.65
CA SER A 29 14.22 -10.02 -13.96
C SER A 29 14.09 -10.37 -15.44
N ALA A 30 14.77 -9.66 -16.33
CA ALA A 30 14.68 -9.87 -17.77
C ALA A 30 15.53 -11.06 -18.28
N ALA A 31 16.51 -11.55 -17.49
CA ALA A 31 17.45 -12.56 -17.93
C ALA A 31 16.94 -14.01 -17.89
N HIS A 32 15.72 -14.27 -17.40
CA HIS A 32 15.13 -15.62 -17.33
C HIS A 32 13.67 -15.70 -17.78
N ALA A 33 13.27 -14.86 -18.73
CA ALA A 33 12.02 -15.09 -19.46
C ALA A 33 12.29 -16.16 -20.53
N GLN A 34 12.29 -17.43 -20.16
CA GLN A 34 12.07 -18.50 -21.11
C GLN A 34 10.66 -18.35 -21.67
N ILE A 35 10.59 -17.91 -22.91
CA ILE A 35 9.40 -18.04 -23.73
C ILE A 35 9.18 -19.55 -23.92
N VAL A 36 8.27 -20.11 -23.12
CA VAL A 36 7.75 -21.44 -23.39
C VAL A 36 6.66 -21.21 -24.43
N ASP A 37 6.99 -21.44 -25.68
CA ASP A 37 6.00 -21.66 -26.74
C ASP A 37 5.19 -22.90 -26.36
N VAL A 38 3.99 -22.68 -25.82
CA VAL A 38 2.98 -23.71 -25.69
C VAL A 38 1.99 -23.48 -26.84
N GLU A 39 2.31 -24.03 -27.99
CA GLU A 39 1.32 -24.36 -28.99
C GLU A 39 0.44 -25.51 -28.44
N GLN A 40 -0.59 -25.14 -27.72
CA GLN A 40 -1.81 -25.96 -27.62
C GLN A 40 -2.98 -24.99 -27.58
N SER A 41 -3.83 -25.11 -28.57
CA SER A 41 -5.12 -24.42 -28.69
C SER A 41 -6.11 -24.95 -27.64
N GLU A 42 -5.83 -24.69 -26.36
CA GLU A 42 -6.83 -24.82 -25.32
C GLU A 42 -7.83 -23.68 -25.53
N LYS A 43 -9.10 -24.03 -25.73
CA LYS A 43 -10.21 -23.07 -25.76
C LYS A 43 -10.13 -22.23 -24.52
N PHE A 44 -9.82 -20.94 -24.68
CA PHE A 44 -9.74 -19.99 -23.59
C PHE A 44 -11.09 -19.92 -22.87
N ASN A 45 -11.15 -20.39 -21.64
CA ASN A 45 -12.37 -20.39 -20.83
C ASN A 45 -12.24 -19.41 -19.67
N THR A 46 -12.55 -18.14 -19.95
CA THR A 46 -12.60 -17.08 -18.93
C THR A 46 -13.52 -17.44 -17.76
N ASP A 47 -14.60 -18.19 -18.04
CA ASP A 47 -15.58 -18.58 -17.04
C ASP A 47 -15.01 -19.53 -15.97
N SER A 48 -13.97 -20.32 -16.29
CA SER A 48 -13.32 -21.16 -15.29
C SER A 48 -12.58 -20.33 -14.24
N VAL A 49 -11.88 -19.27 -14.66
CA VAL A 49 -11.15 -18.38 -13.74
C VAL A 49 -12.10 -17.61 -12.84
N LEU A 50 -13.24 -17.15 -13.38
CA LEU A 50 -14.28 -16.49 -12.60
C LEU A 50 -14.92 -17.44 -11.59
N ARG A 51 -15.23 -18.70 -11.99
CA ARG A 51 -15.75 -19.71 -11.07
C ARG A 51 -14.78 -20.00 -9.94
N ASP A 52 -13.51 -20.27 -10.24
CA ASP A 52 -12.49 -20.50 -9.23
C ASP A 52 -12.37 -19.34 -8.24
N PHE A 53 -12.53 -18.11 -8.72
CA PHE A 53 -12.56 -16.93 -7.87
C PHE A 53 -13.85 -16.88 -7.03
N ASP A 54 -15.01 -17.14 -7.64
CA ASP A 54 -16.32 -17.07 -6.99
C ASP A 54 -16.53 -18.16 -5.93
N ASP A 55 -15.86 -19.30 -6.07
CA ASP A 55 -15.92 -20.40 -5.10
C ASP A 55 -15.03 -20.18 -3.86
N ARG A 56 -14.20 -19.12 -3.87
CA ARG A 56 -13.37 -18.77 -2.70
C ARG A 56 -14.20 -18.16 -1.58
N PRO A 57 -13.72 -18.24 -0.32
CA PRO A 57 -14.38 -17.62 0.81
C PRO A 57 -14.68 -16.13 0.56
N PHE A 58 -15.88 -15.71 0.93
CA PHE A 58 -16.32 -14.31 0.76
C PHE A 58 -15.68 -13.37 1.77
N PHE A 59 -15.30 -13.89 2.93
CA PHE A 59 -14.58 -13.14 3.95
C PHE A 59 -13.08 -13.36 3.83
N GLY A 60 -12.29 -12.29 3.99
CA GLY A 60 -10.85 -12.37 3.91
C GLY A 60 -10.11 -11.11 4.33
N ILE A 61 -8.80 -11.15 4.18
CA ILE A 61 -7.92 -10.01 4.37
C ILE A 61 -8.02 -9.11 3.12
N TYR A 62 -8.18 -7.80 3.33
CA TYR A 62 -8.27 -6.81 2.26
C TYR A 62 -6.89 -6.24 1.91
N LYS A 63 -6.29 -5.48 2.84
CA LYS A 63 -4.91 -4.98 2.75
C LYS A 63 -3.99 -5.83 3.61
N ASP A 64 -2.70 -5.60 3.49
CA ASP A 64 -1.71 -6.21 4.36
C ASP A 64 -2.02 -5.90 5.84
N ASN A 65 -2.06 -6.93 6.68
CA ASN A 65 -2.17 -6.79 8.13
C ASN A 65 -0.78 -6.86 8.73
N TYR A 66 -0.41 -5.89 9.55
CA TYR A 66 0.93 -5.84 10.11
C TYR A 66 0.94 -5.31 11.54
N PHE A 67 2.00 -5.67 12.28
CA PHE A 67 2.33 -5.17 13.59
C PHE A 67 3.83 -4.92 13.63
N VAL A 68 4.24 -3.65 13.63
CA VAL A 68 5.64 -3.24 13.51
C VAL A 68 6.00 -2.18 14.53
N GLY A 69 7.16 -2.32 15.17
CA GLY A 69 7.69 -1.34 16.13
C GLY A 69 9.01 -0.78 15.66
N GLY A 70 9.28 0.47 15.99
CA GLY A 70 10.52 1.11 15.60
C GLY A 70 10.62 2.58 16.00
N THR A 71 11.50 3.30 15.31
CA THR A 71 11.88 4.66 15.69
C THR A 71 12.14 5.56 14.48
N SER A 72 12.27 6.85 14.73
CA SER A 72 12.66 7.83 13.71
C SER A 72 14.11 7.63 13.27
N ILE A 73 14.37 7.83 11.96
CA ILE A 73 15.72 7.78 11.39
C ILE A 73 16.35 9.18 11.45
N GLY A 74 17.67 9.20 11.68
CA GLY A 74 18.45 10.45 11.70
C GLY A 74 18.43 11.18 13.04
N THR A 75 17.74 10.63 14.03
CA THR A 75 17.71 11.16 15.41
C THR A 75 17.95 10.04 16.40
N LYS A 76 18.47 10.40 17.59
CA LYS A 76 18.65 9.42 18.67
C LYS A 76 17.27 8.85 19.07
N PRO A 77 17.12 7.52 19.20
CA PRO A 77 15.89 6.92 19.69
C PRO A 77 15.49 7.41 21.06
N THR A 78 14.22 7.77 21.21
CA THR A 78 13.59 8.20 22.47
C THR A 78 12.20 7.60 22.58
N SER A 79 11.60 7.64 23.77
CA SER A 79 10.20 7.21 23.95
C SER A 79 9.19 8.01 23.13
N HIS A 80 9.52 9.26 22.78
CA HIS A 80 8.62 10.14 22.02
C HIS A 80 8.73 10.01 20.49
N ASN A 81 9.83 9.46 19.98
CA ASN A 81 10.03 9.25 18.54
C ASN A 81 10.03 7.77 18.13
N SER A 82 9.75 6.89 19.08
CA SER A 82 9.60 5.45 18.89
C SER A 82 8.16 5.03 19.16
N ASP A 83 7.62 4.15 18.32
CA ASP A 83 6.23 3.72 18.43
C ASP A 83 6.03 2.30 17.89
N VAL A 84 4.84 1.80 18.08
CA VAL A 84 4.30 0.65 17.37
C VAL A 84 3.20 1.13 16.41
N LYS A 85 3.23 0.63 15.20
CA LYS A 85 2.21 0.83 14.18
C LYS A 85 1.62 -0.53 13.81
N PHE A 86 0.30 -0.62 13.79
CA PHE A 86 -0.35 -1.83 13.31
C PHE A 86 -1.56 -1.52 12.44
N GLN A 87 -1.88 -2.44 11.57
CA GLN A 87 -3.05 -2.38 10.69
C GLN A 87 -3.79 -3.70 10.70
N VAL A 88 -5.10 -3.62 10.83
CA VAL A 88 -6.04 -4.72 10.60
C VAL A 88 -6.94 -4.32 9.44
N SER A 89 -7.04 -5.18 8.45
CA SER A 89 -7.83 -4.91 7.24
C SER A 89 -8.53 -6.17 6.78
N ILE A 90 -9.83 -6.08 6.62
CA ILE A 90 -10.71 -7.19 6.24
C ILE A 90 -11.66 -6.77 5.13
N SER A 91 -12.17 -7.75 4.40
CA SER A 91 -13.23 -7.55 3.42
C SER A 91 -14.23 -8.68 3.43
N GLN A 92 -15.46 -8.35 3.04
CA GLN A 92 -16.56 -9.28 2.80
C GLN A 92 -17.11 -9.06 1.39
N ARG A 93 -17.00 -10.04 0.52
CA ARG A 93 -17.72 -10.02 -0.76
C ARG A 93 -19.21 -10.11 -0.50
N LEU A 94 -19.98 -9.31 -1.21
CA LEU A 94 -21.45 -9.29 -1.12
C LEU A 94 -22.08 -10.09 -2.26
N THR A 95 -21.41 -10.13 -3.41
CA THR A 95 -21.89 -10.84 -4.60
C THR A 95 -20.76 -11.68 -5.20
N ARG A 96 -21.14 -12.66 -6.00
CA ARG A 96 -20.26 -13.27 -6.99
C ARG A 96 -20.02 -12.30 -8.14
N SER A 97 -19.23 -12.69 -9.13
CA SER A 97 -18.92 -11.88 -10.33
C SER A 97 -20.11 -11.81 -11.31
N VAL A 98 -21.31 -11.53 -10.78
CA VAL A 98 -22.60 -11.55 -11.51
C VAL A 98 -23.15 -10.17 -11.84
N LEU A 99 -22.55 -9.11 -11.32
CA LEU A 99 -22.94 -7.74 -11.62
C LEU A 99 -22.50 -7.35 -13.05
N PRO A 100 -23.02 -6.24 -13.63
CA PRO A 100 -22.62 -5.80 -14.96
C PRO A 100 -21.10 -5.80 -15.16
N PHE A 101 -20.66 -6.23 -16.38
CA PHE A 101 -19.25 -6.39 -16.75
C PHE A 101 -18.49 -7.47 -15.96
N ASN A 102 -19.17 -8.47 -15.39
CA ASN A 102 -18.62 -9.49 -14.50
C ASN A 102 -17.89 -8.88 -13.29
N THR A 103 -18.51 -7.87 -12.69
CA THR A 103 -18.04 -7.23 -11.46
C THR A 103 -18.65 -7.90 -10.23
N TYR A 104 -17.98 -7.75 -9.09
CA TYR A 104 -18.52 -8.11 -7.78
C TYR A 104 -18.47 -6.93 -6.82
N ALA A 105 -19.42 -6.89 -5.90
CA ALA A 105 -19.46 -5.91 -4.81
C ALA A 105 -18.83 -6.49 -3.54
N PHE A 106 -18.15 -5.64 -2.77
CA PHE A 106 -17.58 -6.02 -1.48
C PHE A 106 -17.56 -4.85 -0.51
N LEU A 107 -17.73 -5.17 0.77
CA LEU A 107 -17.44 -4.26 1.86
C LEU A 107 -16.01 -4.46 2.31
N PHE A 108 -15.38 -3.40 2.79
CA PHE A 108 -14.10 -3.50 3.45
C PHE A 108 -14.00 -2.57 4.65
N TYR A 109 -13.13 -2.94 5.55
CA TYR A 109 -12.75 -2.14 6.69
C TYR A 109 -11.26 -2.24 6.92
N SER A 110 -10.61 -1.09 7.09
CA SER A 110 -9.21 -1.03 7.50
C SER A 110 -9.07 -0.12 8.70
N GLN A 111 -8.32 -0.56 9.68
CA GLN A 111 -7.98 0.22 10.86
C GLN A 111 -6.47 0.25 11.01
N LYS A 112 -5.90 1.46 10.97
CA LYS A 112 -4.48 1.70 11.23
C LYS A 112 -4.35 2.41 12.58
N CYS A 113 -3.46 1.91 13.41
CA CYS A 113 -3.25 2.42 14.76
C CYS A 113 -1.79 2.81 14.98
N MET A 114 -1.58 3.92 15.70
CA MET A 114 -0.30 4.37 16.20
C MET A 114 -0.30 4.29 17.72
N TRP A 115 0.64 3.55 18.29
CA TRP A 115 0.69 3.25 19.70
C TRP A 115 2.06 3.62 20.29
N ASN A 116 2.07 4.55 21.23
CA ASN A 116 3.28 5.03 21.92
C ASN A 116 3.64 4.10 23.09
N VAL A 117 4.02 2.88 22.79
CA VAL A 117 4.32 1.83 23.79
C VAL A 117 5.54 2.14 24.66
N PHE A 118 6.34 3.12 24.28
CA PHE A 118 7.56 3.51 25.02
C PHE A 118 7.33 4.71 25.94
N GLU A 119 6.13 5.31 25.93
CA GLU A 119 5.75 6.40 26.83
C GLU A 119 5.05 5.87 28.08
N LYS A 120 5.06 6.68 29.17
CA LYS A 120 4.28 6.37 30.36
C LYS A 120 2.80 6.21 30.00
N SER A 121 2.13 5.23 30.62
CA SER A 121 0.71 4.89 30.39
C SER A 121 0.40 4.32 29.01
N LEU A 122 1.42 4.05 28.16
CA LEU A 122 1.29 3.40 26.86
C LEU A 122 0.14 3.99 26.01
N PRO A 123 0.11 5.30 25.74
CA PRO A 123 -1.07 5.92 25.14
C PRO A 123 -1.23 5.53 23.67
N MET A 124 -2.47 5.25 23.25
CA MET A 124 -2.81 5.14 21.85
C MET A 124 -2.79 6.54 21.22
N ARG A 125 -1.88 6.77 20.30
CA ARG A 125 -1.67 8.08 19.67
C ARG A 125 -2.79 8.44 18.73
N ASP A 126 -3.12 7.53 17.81
CA ASP A 126 -4.16 7.75 16.80
C ASP A 126 -4.74 6.43 16.31
N PHE A 127 -6.02 6.48 15.93
CA PHE A 127 -6.73 5.43 15.23
C PHE A 127 -7.23 6.01 13.91
N ASN A 128 -7.00 5.32 12.79
CA ASN A 128 -7.55 5.71 11.51
C ASN A 128 -8.47 4.61 11.01
N PHE A 129 -9.76 4.90 10.96
CA PHE A 129 -10.84 4.01 10.54
C PHE A 129 -11.15 4.26 9.07
N ASN A 130 -11.16 3.24 8.26
CA ASN A 130 -11.45 3.35 6.82
C ASN A 130 -12.44 2.26 6.37
N PRO A 131 -13.74 2.40 6.64
CA PRO A 131 -14.79 1.61 6.03
C PRO A 131 -15.02 2.02 4.57
N GLY A 132 -15.50 1.07 3.76
CA GLY A 132 -15.89 1.37 2.39
C GLY A 132 -16.64 0.25 1.70
N LEU A 133 -17.22 0.61 0.56
CA LEU A 133 -17.88 -0.26 -0.41
C LEU A 133 -17.13 -0.18 -1.72
N GLY A 134 -16.83 -1.32 -2.32
CA GLY A 134 -16.14 -1.42 -3.59
C GLY A 134 -16.85 -2.29 -4.60
N PHE A 135 -16.60 -1.98 -5.87
CA PHE A 135 -17.00 -2.77 -7.04
C PHE A 135 -15.73 -3.12 -7.83
N THR A 136 -15.46 -4.40 -7.99
CA THR A 136 -14.23 -4.86 -8.65
C THR A 136 -14.54 -5.66 -9.89
N LYS A 137 -13.82 -5.36 -10.97
CA LYS A 137 -13.72 -6.17 -12.18
C LYS A 137 -12.39 -6.90 -12.19
N LEU A 138 -12.41 -8.22 -12.37
CA LEU A 138 -11.21 -9.00 -12.63
C LEU A 138 -10.78 -8.83 -14.09
N LEU A 139 -9.50 -8.61 -14.31
CA LEU A 139 -8.89 -8.57 -15.64
C LEU A 139 -8.31 -9.95 -15.94
N ILE A 140 -8.90 -10.61 -16.92
CA ILE A 140 -8.53 -11.98 -17.33
C ILE A 140 -8.02 -11.94 -18.77
N SER A 141 -6.88 -12.55 -19.00
CA SER A 141 -6.29 -12.72 -20.33
C SER A 141 -5.67 -14.12 -20.44
N LYS A 142 -5.95 -14.83 -21.54
CA LYS A 142 -5.43 -16.19 -21.81
C LYS A 142 -5.64 -17.13 -20.60
N ASN A 143 -6.86 -17.19 -20.06
CA ASN A 143 -7.23 -17.98 -18.86
C ASN A 143 -6.41 -17.70 -17.60
N ARG A 144 -5.82 -16.55 -17.50
CA ARG A 144 -5.07 -16.11 -16.33
C ARG A 144 -5.60 -14.78 -15.84
N LEU A 145 -5.66 -14.65 -14.54
CA LEU A 145 -5.94 -13.39 -13.89
C LEU A 145 -4.70 -12.49 -14.01
N VAL A 146 -4.84 -11.39 -14.75
CA VAL A 146 -3.74 -10.45 -15.02
C VAL A 146 -3.82 -9.18 -14.19
N GLY A 147 -4.92 -8.99 -13.45
CA GLY A 147 -5.09 -7.83 -12.59
C GLY A 147 -6.54 -7.61 -12.17
N LYS A 148 -6.80 -6.43 -11.63
CA LYS A 148 -8.16 -5.99 -11.29
C LYS A 148 -8.30 -4.47 -11.41
N LEU A 149 -9.53 -4.02 -11.63
CA LEU A 149 -9.94 -2.61 -11.55
C LEU A 149 -11.02 -2.49 -10.48
N THR A 150 -10.92 -1.50 -9.63
CA THR A 150 -11.84 -1.31 -8.51
C THR A 150 -12.29 0.14 -8.43
N LEU A 151 -13.61 0.34 -8.29
CA LEU A 151 -14.23 1.60 -7.91
C LEU A 151 -14.67 1.48 -6.45
N MET A 152 -14.37 2.48 -5.62
CA MET A 152 -14.68 2.44 -4.19
C MET A 152 -15.25 3.77 -3.70
N ILE A 153 -16.21 3.67 -2.80
CA ILE A 153 -16.63 4.76 -1.93
C ILE A 153 -16.09 4.44 -0.54
N GLU A 154 -15.28 5.33 0.01
CA GLU A 154 -14.62 5.10 1.29
C GLU A 154 -14.66 6.35 2.17
N HIS A 155 -14.86 6.13 3.45
CA HIS A 155 -14.71 7.12 4.49
C HIS A 155 -13.44 6.86 5.27
N GLU A 156 -12.70 7.90 5.64
CA GLU A 156 -11.57 7.75 6.54
C GLU A 156 -11.62 8.83 7.62
N SER A 157 -11.55 8.41 8.90
CA SER A 157 -11.63 9.29 10.05
C SER A 157 -10.80 8.75 11.21
N ASN A 158 -10.47 9.64 12.16
CA ASN A 158 -9.77 9.22 13.38
C ASN A 158 -10.68 9.08 14.61
N GLY A 159 -11.99 9.25 14.45
CA GLY A 159 -12.98 9.07 15.52
C GLY A 159 -12.83 10.02 16.69
N ARG A 160 -12.14 11.15 16.51
CA ARG A 160 -11.98 12.19 17.52
C ARG A 160 -12.96 13.33 17.27
N ASP A 161 -13.10 14.20 18.27
CA ASP A 161 -14.00 15.35 18.22
C ASP A 161 -13.23 16.69 18.23
N LYS A 162 -13.95 17.79 18.03
CA LYS A 162 -13.51 19.18 18.14
C LYS A 162 -12.25 19.46 17.30
N MET A 163 -11.20 20.00 17.92
CA MET A 163 -9.95 20.37 17.24
C MET A 163 -9.11 19.17 16.76
N TYR A 164 -9.41 17.96 17.26
CA TYR A 164 -8.69 16.74 16.91
C TYR A 164 -9.42 15.89 15.86
N ASP A 165 -10.62 16.30 15.45
CA ASP A 165 -11.38 15.65 14.37
C ASP A 165 -10.62 15.71 13.06
N ARG A 166 -10.49 14.57 12.41
CA ARG A 166 -9.93 14.41 11.06
C ARG A 166 -10.77 13.41 10.31
N SER A 167 -11.41 13.87 9.24
CA SER A 167 -12.22 12.99 8.40
C SER A 167 -12.24 13.46 6.95
N TRP A 168 -12.41 12.55 6.05
CA TRP A 168 -12.58 12.79 4.62
C TRP A 168 -13.25 11.61 3.93
N ASN A 169 -13.98 11.91 2.86
CA ASN A 169 -14.65 10.92 2.03
C ASN A 169 -13.97 10.87 0.67
N LYS A 170 -13.88 9.69 0.07
CA LYS A 170 -13.18 9.46 -1.21
C LYS A 170 -14.04 8.62 -2.14
N LEU A 171 -14.12 9.04 -3.40
CA LEU A 171 -14.45 8.18 -4.52
C LEU A 171 -13.13 7.77 -5.16
N SER A 172 -12.75 6.52 -5.03
CA SER A 172 -11.44 6.01 -5.42
C SER A 172 -11.51 5.07 -6.60
N PHE A 173 -10.58 5.23 -7.53
CA PHE A 173 -10.32 4.34 -8.66
C PHE A 173 -8.99 3.67 -8.44
N ALA A 174 -8.99 2.36 -8.31
CA ALA A 174 -7.78 1.58 -8.08
C ALA A 174 -7.61 0.49 -9.13
N GLY A 175 -6.38 0.11 -9.36
CA GLY A 175 -6.05 -1.01 -10.21
C GLY A 175 -4.70 -1.61 -9.86
N ASN A 176 -4.57 -2.90 -10.14
CA ASN A 176 -3.29 -3.57 -10.17
C ASN A 176 -3.19 -4.46 -11.41
N ILE A 177 -1.96 -4.64 -11.88
CA ILE A 177 -1.66 -5.48 -13.05
C ILE A 177 -0.41 -6.30 -12.71
N TYR A 178 -0.47 -7.60 -12.98
CA TYR A 178 0.69 -8.49 -12.94
C TYR A 178 1.46 -8.40 -14.25
N LEU A 179 2.66 -7.83 -14.19
CA LEU A 179 3.58 -7.82 -15.33
C LEU A 179 4.20 -9.21 -15.54
N THR A 180 4.46 -9.91 -14.44
CA THR A 180 4.89 -11.31 -14.39
C THR A 180 4.21 -11.97 -13.18
N PRO A 181 4.28 -13.30 -13.01
CA PRO A 181 3.78 -13.96 -11.79
C PRO A 181 4.37 -13.41 -10.49
N ASN A 182 5.52 -12.77 -10.57
CA ASN A 182 6.27 -12.29 -9.42
C ASN A 182 6.35 -10.75 -9.31
N VAL A 183 5.83 -10.00 -10.29
CA VAL A 183 5.90 -8.54 -10.34
C VAL A 183 4.52 -7.97 -10.58
N MET A 184 4.06 -7.16 -9.67
CA MET A 184 2.78 -6.45 -9.74
C MET A 184 3.03 -4.95 -9.63
N ILE A 185 2.38 -4.18 -10.48
CA ILE A 185 2.25 -2.72 -10.33
C ILE A 185 0.82 -2.38 -9.89
N HIS A 186 0.70 -1.32 -9.13
CA HIS A 186 -0.61 -0.83 -8.67
C HIS A 186 -0.69 0.69 -8.74
N GLY A 187 -1.91 1.18 -8.83
CA GLY A 187 -2.22 2.59 -8.73
C GLY A 187 -3.59 2.82 -8.13
N LYS A 188 -3.75 3.93 -7.43
CA LYS A 188 -5.02 4.38 -6.88
C LYS A 188 -5.10 5.90 -6.96
N TYR A 189 -6.16 6.40 -7.54
CA TYR A 189 -6.51 7.82 -7.60
C TYR A 189 -7.80 8.04 -6.82
N TRP A 190 -7.95 9.21 -6.19
CA TRP A 190 -9.16 9.53 -5.44
C TRP A 190 -9.62 10.96 -5.65
N LEU A 191 -10.93 11.10 -5.81
CA LEU A 191 -11.65 12.34 -5.69
C LEU A 191 -12.15 12.46 -4.25
N THR A 192 -12.07 13.64 -3.66
CA THR A 192 -12.33 13.80 -2.22
C THR A 192 -13.43 14.79 -1.94
N TYR A 193 -14.22 14.46 -0.93
CA TYR A 193 -15.07 15.40 -0.22
C TYR A 193 -14.61 15.48 1.25
N ILE A 194 -14.19 16.66 1.68
CA ILE A 194 -13.64 16.90 3.01
C ILE A 194 -14.66 17.68 3.82
N ASP A 195 -15.31 16.99 4.74
CA ASP A 195 -16.36 17.51 5.62
C ASP A 195 -15.78 18.12 6.90
N SER A 196 -14.73 17.58 7.48
CA SER A 196 -14.06 18.13 8.65
C SER A 196 -13.46 19.50 8.37
N LYS A 197 -13.74 20.45 9.26
CA LYS A 197 -13.15 21.80 9.23
C LYS A 197 -11.66 21.81 9.59
N GLN A 198 -11.19 20.77 10.28
CA GLN A 198 -9.86 20.72 10.89
C GLN A 198 -8.76 20.17 9.96
N ASN A 199 -9.13 19.65 8.78
CA ASN A 199 -8.19 19.07 7.83
C ASN A 199 -8.49 19.42 6.36
N LYS A 200 -8.94 20.65 6.09
CA LYS A 200 -9.25 21.15 4.74
C LYS A 200 -8.07 21.04 3.76
N ASP A 201 -6.85 21.06 4.26
CA ASP A 201 -5.61 20.99 3.48
C ASP A 201 -5.00 19.58 3.42
N ILE A 202 -5.75 18.53 3.83
CA ILE A 202 -5.26 17.16 3.94
C ILE A 202 -4.59 16.65 2.65
N LEU A 203 -5.08 17.04 1.47
CA LEU A 203 -4.50 16.64 0.18
C LEU A 203 -3.07 17.15 -0.04
N ARG A 204 -2.69 18.24 0.66
CA ARG A 204 -1.32 18.76 0.62
C ARG A 204 -0.33 17.76 1.25
N TYR A 205 -0.79 16.90 2.14
CA TYR A 205 0.01 16.00 2.95
C TYR A 205 -0.27 14.52 2.66
N ASN A 206 -1.55 14.12 2.67
CA ASN A 206 -1.96 12.72 2.42
C ASN A 206 -1.98 12.34 0.93
N GLY A 207 -1.92 13.35 0.03
CA GLY A 207 -1.78 13.11 -1.39
C GLY A 207 -3.09 13.05 -2.17
N ILE A 208 -2.95 12.87 -3.49
CA ILE A 208 -4.03 12.87 -4.48
C ILE A 208 -4.09 11.56 -5.27
N TYR A 209 -2.98 10.85 -5.37
CA TYR A 209 -2.91 9.49 -5.92
C TYR A 209 -1.70 8.75 -5.37
N GLN A 210 -1.74 7.43 -5.47
CA GLN A 210 -0.59 6.58 -5.17
C GLN A 210 -0.30 5.63 -6.32
N THR A 211 0.95 5.24 -6.43
CA THR A 211 1.40 4.19 -7.32
C THR A 211 2.51 3.40 -6.67
N GLY A 212 2.69 2.17 -7.08
CA GLY A 212 3.75 1.36 -6.52
C GLY A 212 3.97 0.06 -7.27
N ILE A 213 4.95 -0.67 -6.78
CA ILE A 213 5.38 -1.96 -7.30
C ILE A 213 5.54 -2.94 -6.15
N GLN A 214 5.15 -4.16 -6.38
CA GLN A 214 5.46 -5.29 -5.51
C GLN A 214 6.21 -6.36 -6.31
N VAL A 215 7.30 -6.84 -5.73
CA VAL A 215 8.14 -7.89 -6.31
C VAL A 215 8.26 -9.03 -5.33
N LEU A 216 7.99 -10.25 -5.80
CA LEU A 216 8.16 -11.48 -5.05
C LEU A 216 9.38 -12.23 -5.61
N SER A 217 10.28 -12.69 -4.74
CA SER A 217 11.41 -13.49 -5.21
C SER A 217 10.96 -14.81 -5.86
N PRO A 218 11.73 -15.40 -6.78
CA PRO A 218 11.34 -16.65 -7.45
C PRO A 218 11.06 -17.81 -6.49
N ASN A 219 11.78 -17.90 -5.37
CA ASN A 219 11.55 -18.88 -4.32
C ASN A 219 10.43 -18.48 -3.34
N GLN A 220 9.73 -17.36 -3.60
CA GLN A 220 8.65 -16.80 -2.78
C GLN A 220 9.00 -16.51 -1.32
N ARG A 221 10.30 -16.44 -0.98
CA ARG A 221 10.77 -16.16 0.38
C ARG A 221 10.78 -14.67 0.70
N TRP A 222 11.05 -13.82 -0.29
CA TRP A 222 11.16 -12.39 -0.11
C TRP A 222 10.06 -11.67 -0.87
N VAL A 223 9.48 -10.68 -0.26
CA VAL A 223 8.61 -9.70 -0.90
C VAL A 223 9.20 -8.31 -0.70
N PHE A 224 9.26 -7.55 -1.77
CA PHE A 224 9.62 -6.15 -1.76
C PHE A 224 8.42 -5.34 -2.26
N SER A 225 8.06 -4.28 -1.57
CA SER A 225 7.02 -3.35 -1.97
C SER A 225 7.51 -1.92 -1.85
N ALA A 226 7.27 -1.11 -2.85
CA ALA A 226 7.53 0.32 -2.82
C ALA A 226 6.28 1.07 -3.30
N THR A 227 5.78 1.98 -2.48
CA THR A 227 4.62 2.82 -2.79
C THR A 227 5.00 4.28 -2.67
N PHE A 228 4.65 5.04 -3.69
CA PHE A 228 4.79 6.49 -3.72
C PHE A 228 3.40 7.13 -3.74
N VAL A 229 3.14 8.01 -2.77
CA VAL A 229 1.90 8.77 -2.66
C VAL A 229 2.19 10.21 -3.06
N LYS A 230 1.70 10.62 -4.23
CA LYS A 230 1.90 11.97 -4.76
C LYS A 230 1.05 12.97 -3.99
N ARG A 231 1.70 13.96 -3.39
CA ARG A 231 1.02 15.06 -2.69
C ARG A 231 0.52 16.13 -3.68
N LYS A 232 -0.49 16.90 -3.29
CA LYS A 232 -1.00 18.03 -4.07
C LYS A 232 0.12 19.03 -4.40
N GLY A 233 0.14 19.54 -5.64
CA GLY A 233 1.13 20.48 -6.16
C GLY A 233 1.89 19.95 -7.38
N TRP A 234 2.56 20.84 -8.10
CA TRP A 234 3.27 20.52 -9.36
C TRP A 234 4.64 19.86 -9.16
N ASN A 235 5.25 20.03 -7.98
CA ASN A 235 6.56 19.43 -7.69
C ASN A 235 6.47 17.91 -7.53
N LEU A 236 7.57 17.19 -7.76
CA LEU A 236 7.72 15.75 -7.48
C LEU A 236 7.79 15.48 -5.95
N ASN A 237 6.87 16.10 -5.20
CA ASN A 237 6.73 15.88 -3.78
C ASN A 237 5.85 14.63 -3.52
N GLY A 238 6.17 13.88 -2.51
CA GLY A 238 5.41 12.68 -2.19
C GLY A 238 5.78 12.10 -0.84
N ASN A 239 5.04 11.07 -0.46
CA ASN A 239 5.33 10.23 0.67
C ASN A 239 5.77 8.87 0.14
N THR A 240 6.78 8.27 0.73
CA THR A 240 7.37 7.00 0.29
C THR A 240 7.20 5.95 1.37
N ILE A 241 6.73 4.79 0.97
CA ILE A 241 6.61 3.61 1.81
C ILE A 241 7.41 2.51 1.15
N VAL A 242 8.30 1.86 1.89
CA VAL A 242 9.07 0.71 1.41
C VAL A 242 8.97 -0.40 2.43
N ASP A 243 8.55 -1.55 1.96
CA ASP A 243 8.39 -2.74 2.77
C ASP A 243 9.24 -3.89 2.23
N ILE A 244 9.95 -4.56 3.12
CA ILE A 244 10.70 -5.78 2.82
C ILE A 244 10.17 -6.86 3.75
N GLY A 245 9.65 -7.94 3.19
CA GLY A 245 9.13 -9.07 3.96
C GLY A 245 9.93 -10.34 3.69
N TRP A 246 10.30 -11.05 4.76
CA TRP A 246 10.87 -12.38 4.69
C TRP A 246 9.86 -13.41 5.19
N ARG A 247 9.45 -14.36 4.36
CA ARG A 247 8.45 -15.37 4.68
C ARG A 247 8.99 -16.36 5.71
N ILE A 248 8.31 -16.45 6.86
CA ILE A 248 8.74 -17.26 8.00
C ILE A 248 8.71 -18.75 7.64
N ARG A 249 7.59 -19.24 7.08
CA ARG A 249 7.44 -20.63 6.66
C ARG A 249 7.02 -20.70 5.19
N LYS A 250 7.50 -21.73 4.46
CA LYS A 250 7.05 -21.98 3.10
C LYS A 250 5.53 -22.23 3.11
N LYS A 251 4.81 -21.63 2.14
CA LYS A 251 3.35 -21.72 1.96
C LYS A 251 2.50 -20.93 2.94
N ASP A 252 3.04 -20.35 4.01
CA ASP A 252 2.30 -19.48 4.91
C ASP A 252 2.21 -18.06 4.34
N ASN A 253 1.28 -17.26 4.87
CA ASN A 253 1.10 -15.86 4.51
C ASN A 253 1.73 -14.90 5.54
N GLN A 254 2.61 -15.41 6.41
CA GLN A 254 3.26 -14.69 7.50
C GLN A 254 4.71 -14.37 7.14
N PHE A 255 5.10 -13.11 7.39
CA PHE A 255 6.44 -12.60 7.09
C PHE A 255 7.00 -11.81 8.27
N LEU A 256 8.31 -11.85 8.45
CA LEU A 256 9.02 -10.78 9.13
C LEU A 256 9.11 -9.58 8.19
N MET A 257 8.82 -8.39 8.70
CA MET A 257 8.70 -7.17 7.89
C MET A 257 9.64 -6.09 8.38
N LEU A 258 10.36 -5.48 7.46
CA LEU A 258 11.00 -4.18 7.65
C LEU A 258 10.14 -3.15 6.93
N HIS A 259 9.67 -2.13 7.65
CA HIS A 259 8.79 -1.08 7.17
C HIS A 259 9.48 0.27 7.26
N TYR A 260 9.67 0.93 6.14
CA TYR A 260 10.18 2.29 6.04
C TYR A 260 9.10 3.24 5.58
N TYR A 261 8.92 4.31 6.31
CA TYR A 261 8.04 5.42 5.96
C TYR A 261 8.83 6.73 5.90
N ASN A 262 8.60 7.51 4.83
CA ASN A 262 9.20 8.84 4.69
C ASN A 262 8.20 9.79 4.06
N GLY A 263 7.75 10.79 4.82
CA GLY A 263 6.79 11.78 4.35
C GLY A 263 5.83 12.29 5.41
N TYR A 264 4.72 12.81 4.94
CA TYR A 264 3.58 13.31 5.73
C TYR A 264 2.41 12.32 5.63
N GLY A 265 1.36 12.52 6.45
CA GLY A 265 0.14 11.73 6.33
C GLY A 265 0.26 10.28 6.78
N GLU A 266 1.24 9.96 7.63
CA GLU A 266 1.38 8.62 8.16
C GLU A 266 0.18 8.21 9.03
N ASN A 267 -0.41 9.16 9.75
CA ASN A 267 -1.67 9.05 10.49
C ASN A 267 -2.50 10.32 10.31
N LEU A 268 -3.79 10.27 10.68
CA LEU A 268 -4.68 11.41 10.49
C LEU A 268 -4.47 12.53 11.52
N LEU A 269 -4.18 12.21 12.76
CA LEU A 269 -4.00 13.22 13.81
C LEU A 269 -2.85 14.19 13.48
N ASP A 270 -1.72 13.63 13.07
CA ASP A 270 -0.50 14.36 12.74
C ASP A 270 -0.23 14.38 11.22
N TYR A 271 -1.29 14.41 10.40
CA TYR A 271 -1.17 14.32 8.93
C TYR A 271 -0.24 15.35 8.32
N ASN A 272 -0.09 16.51 8.96
CA ASN A 272 0.74 17.63 8.55
C ASN A 272 2.16 17.61 9.16
N LYS A 273 2.53 16.57 9.91
CA LYS A 273 3.89 16.38 10.43
C LYS A 273 4.67 15.43 9.57
N PHE A 274 5.94 15.76 9.34
CA PHE A 274 6.86 14.92 8.59
C PHE A 274 7.41 13.81 9.50
N HIS A 275 7.38 12.59 8.99
CA HIS A 275 7.94 11.42 9.64
C HIS A 275 8.94 10.71 8.72
N SER A 276 10.07 10.29 9.29
CA SER A 276 11.00 9.36 8.65
C SER A 276 11.28 8.25 9.66
N ARG A 277 10.69 7.07 9.45
CA ARG A 277 10.64 5.99 10.44
C ARG A 277 10.99 4.65 9.85
N LEU A 278 11.74 3.87 10.62
CA LEU A 278 12.06 2.49 10.32
C LEU A 278 11.49 1.61 11.43
N ARG A 279 10.70 0.62 11.06
CA ARG A 279 10.07 -0.32 11.99
C ARG A 279 10.29 -1.76 11.52
N ILE A 280 10.30 -2.69 12.45
CA ILE A 280 10.40 -4.13 12.21
C ILE A 280 9.27 -4.84 12.94
N GLY A 281 8.77 -5.93 12.38
CA GLY A 281 7.73 -6.74 13.02
C GLY A 281 7.15 -7.81 12.13
N LEU A 282 5.86 -8.06 12.27
CA LEU A 282 5.13 -9.12 11.58
C LEU A 282 4.21 -8.54 10.51
N LEU A 283 4.12 -9.26 9.40
CA LEU A 283 3.23 -8.98 8.29
C LEU A 283 2.44 -10.24 7.95
N ILE A 284 1.13 -10.09 7.76
CA ILE A 284 0.23 -11.12 7.25
C ILE A 284 -0.37 -10.60 5.95
N LYS A 285 -0.08 -11.28 4.85
CA LYS A 285 -0.56 -10.90 3.52
C LYS A 285 -1.85 -11.63 3.14
N PRO A 286 -2.76 -10.98 2.37
CA PRO A 286 -3.84 -11.73 1.72
C PRO A 286 -3.24 -12.78 0.78
N ARG A 287 -3.91 -13.92 0.66
CA ARG A 287 -3.40 -15.03 -0.19
C ARG A 287 -3.45 -14.72 -1.67
N PHE A 288 -4.25 -13.75 -2.07
CA PHE A 288 -4.62 -13.58 -3.47
C PHE A 288 -4.21 -12.25 -4.07
N PHE A 289 -4.55 -11.14 -3.44
CA PHE A 289 -4.22 -9.80 -3.87
C PHE A 289 -4.10 -8.91 -2.63
N SER A 290 -3.02 -8.18 -2.51
CA SER A 290 -3.00 -7.06 -1.60
C SER A 290 -3.67 -5.88 -2.29
N ASP A 291 -4.56 -5.21 -1.60
CA ASP A 291 -5.01 -3.87 -1.95
C ASP A 291 -4.14 -2.84 -1.22
N PHE A 292 -3.89 -1.70 -1.86
CA PHE A 292 -2.93 -0.70 -1.41
C PHE A 292 -3.62 0.62 -1.08
#